data_5282bf64f11f064408b094ed970f5316
#
_entry.id   5282bf64f11f064408b094ed970f5316
#
_cell.length_a   1.000
_cell.length_b   1.000
_cell.length_c   1.000
_cell.angle_alpha   90.00
_cell.angle_beta   90.00
_cell.angle_gamma   90.00
#
_symmetry.space_group_name_H-M   'P 1'
#
loop_
_entity.id
_entity.type
_entity.pdbx_description
1 polymer ?
#
loop_
_entity_poly.entity_id
_entity_poly.type
_entity_poly.pdbx_seq_one_letter_code
_entity_poly.pdbx_strand_id
1 'polypeptide(L)'
;MSTQNYFIGIDIGGTKCAVTYGTDKMDILSHYQFATHTEKGPYFAIDEIKKCLAILEKSYDFTQLKSIGISCGGPLNSETGIILSPPNLPGWDDIPIVDIIKKATNKPTFIQNDANSCALAEWRFGAGRGYKNVVFLTFGTGLGAGLILDGKLYAGTNDNAGEVGHIRLNSNGPSGFNKSGSFEGYCSGSGIAKIAQIRAEEKLNIGQKLSYCESYDELQGITTLQLSKLANAGDADALEVFEISAKKLGYGLSVIIDI
;
A
#
# COMPACT_ATOMS: atom_id res chain seq x y z
N MET A 1 31.93 -4.79 -20.97
CA MET A 1 30.72 -3.92 -20.91
C MET A 1 29.67 -4.71 -20.15
N SER A 2 29.19 -4.25 -19.00
CA SER A 2 28.09 -4.94 -18.31
C SER A 2 26.83 -4.84 -19.18
N THR A 3 26.28 -5.98 -19.57
CA THR A 3 25.01 -6.02 -20.30
C THR A 3 23.94 -5.46 -19.38
N GLN A 4 23.28 -4.39 -19.81
CA GLN A 4 22.15 -3.79 -19.12
C GLN A 4 20.97 -4.76 -19.12
N ASN A 5 20.34 -4.96 -17.98
CA ASN A 5 19.16 -5.81 -17.87
C ASN A 5 17.89 -4.95 -17.86
N TYR A 6 16.84 -5.44 -18.52
CA TYR A 6 15.56 -4.75 -18.62
C TYR A 6 14.47 -5.53 -17.89
N PHE A 7 13.54 -4.80 -17.29
CA PHE A 7 12.45 -5.33 -16.50
C PHE A 7 11.15 -4.58 -16.76
N ILE A 8 10.04 -5.24 -16.53
CA ILE A 8 8.72 -4.59 -16.45
C ILE A 8 8.20 -4.71 -15.02
N GLY A 9 7.73 -3.60 -14.47
CA GLY A 9 6.93 -3.54 -13.27
C GLY A 9 5.47 -3.28 -13.61
N ILE A 10 4.57 -4.05 -13.05
CA ILE A 10 3.12 -3.85 -13.14
C ILE A 10 2.61 -3.58 -11.71
N ASP A 11 1.93 -2.47 -11.50
CA ASP A 11 1.27 -2.13 -10.24
C ASP A 11 -0.24 -2.21 -10.44
N ILE A 12 -0.92 -3.04 -9.62
CA ILE A 12 -2.36 -3.25 -9.68
C ILE A 12 -2.98 -2.71 -8.40
N GLY A 13 -3.56 -1.53 -8.48
CA GLY A 13 -4.25 -0.89 -7.38
C GLY A 13 -5.75 -0.75 -7.60
N GLY A 14 -6.52 -0.52 -6.54
CA GLY A 14 -7.99 -0.38 -6.62
C GLY A 14 -8.46 0.85 -7.40
N THR A 15 -7.65 1.88 -7.52
CA THR A 15 -8.01 3.12 -8.23
C THR A 15 -7.33 3.23 -9.59
N LYS A 16 -6.07 2.81 -9.67
CA LYS A 16 -5.23 2.90 -10.86
C LYS A 16 -4.32 1.70 -10.97
N CYS A 17 -3.97 1.36 -12.21
CA CYS A 17 -2.90 0.42 -12.54
C CYS A 17 -1.80 1.15 -13.29
N ALA A 18 -0.57 0.63 -13.21
CA ALA A 18 0.56 1.15 -13.95
C ALA A 18 1.41 0.02 -14.55
N VAL A 19 2.02 0.28 -15.71
CA VAL A 19 2.99 -0.59 -16.37
C VAL A 19 4.23 0.23 -16.67
N THR A 20 5.36 -0.19 -16.11
CA THR A 20 6.63 0.53 -16.21
C THR A 20 7.70 -0.36 -16.84
N TYR A 21 8.40 0.12 -17.85
CA TYR A 21 9.57 -0.52 -18.44
C TYR A 21 10.83 0.21 -17.99
N GLY A 22 11.82 -0.51 -17.49
CA GLY A 22 13.02 0.10 -16.93
C GLY A 22 14.21 -0.85 -16.87
N THR A 23 15.28 -0.38 -16.22
CA THR A 23 16.57 -1.05 -16.13
C THR A 23 16.91 -1.48 -14.70
N ASP A 24 17.92 -2.35 -14.56
CA ASP A 24 18.51 -2.72 -13.27
C ASP A 24 19.22 -1.57 -12.54
N LYS A 25 19.34 -0.41 -13.18
CA LYS A 25 19.87 0.84 -12.61
C LYS A 25 18.77 1.81 -12.17
N MET A 26 17.51 1.37 -12.18
CA MET A 26 16.34 2.19 -11.85
C MET A 26 16.02 3.30 -12.87
N ASP A 27 16.56 3.22 -14.09
CA ASP A 27 16.12 4.12 -15.14
C ASP A 27 14.73 3.71 -15.63
N ILE A 28 13.77 4.63 -15.57
CA ILE A 28 12.44 4.44 -16.14
C ILE A 28 12.48 4.89 -17.61
N LEU A 29 12.26 3.95 -18.51
CA LEU A 29 12.29 4.20 -19.96
C LEU A 29 10.89 4.45 -20.53
N SER A 30 9.86 3.82 -19.96
CA SER A 30 8.46 4.06 -20.28
C SER A 30 7.57 3.80 -19.07
N HIS A 31 6.50 4.60 -18.97
CA HIS A 31 5.52 4.46 -17.88
C HIS A 31 4.13 4.74 -18.44
N TYR A 32 3.21 3.79 -18.25
CA TYR A 32 1.80 3.89 -18.59
C TYR A 32 0.96 3.76 -17.34
N GLN A 33 0.00 4.64 -17.16
CA GLN A 33 -0.93 4.60 -16.03
C GLN A 33 -2.36 4.77 -16.54
N PHE A 34 -3.29 4.01 -15.98
CA PHE A 34 -4.70 4.08 -16.33
C PHE A 34 -5.58 3.79 -15.09
N ALA A 35 -6.86 4.20 -15.14
CA ALA A 35 -7.82 3.91 -14.09
C ALA A 35 -8.17 2.41 -14.08
N THR A 36 -8.23 1.80 -12.89
CA THR A 36 -8.53 0.37 -12.74
C THR A 36 -9.95 0.04 -13.18
N HIS A 37 -10.91 0.95 -12.94
CA HIS A 37 -12.34 0.72 -13.26
C HIS A 37 -12.84 -0.59 -12.65
N THR A 38 -12.74 -0.70 -11.32
CA THR A 38 -13.12 -1.92 -10.59
C THR A 38 -14.55 -2.36 -10.86
N GLU A 39 -15.45 -1.44 -11.19
CA GLU A 39 -16.82 -1.70 -11.59
C GLU A 39 -16.96 -2.50 -12.90
N LYS A 40 -15.90 -2.54 -13.73
CA LYS A 40 -15.85 -3.32 -14.98
C LYS A 40 -15.26 -4.72 -14.79
N GLY A 41 -14.83 -5.03 -13.57
CA GLY A 41 -14.21 -6.31 -13.22
C GLY A 41 -12.76 -6.46 -13.64
N PRO A 42 -12.11 -7.58 -13.24
CA PRO A 42 -10.65 -7.76 -13.36
C PRO A 42 -10.16 -7.81 -14.80
N TYR A 43 -10.91 -8.43 -15.70
CA TYR A 43 -10.47 -8.62 -17.08
C TYR A 43 -10.36 -7.31 -17.87
N PHE A 44 -11.12 -6.27 -17.50
CA PHE A 44 -10.95 -4.95 -18.08
C PHE A 44 -9.54 -4.41 -17.80
N ALA A 45 -9.11 -4.40 -16.54
CA ALA A 45 -7.78 -3.92 -16.16
C ALA A 45 -6.67 -4.81 -16.74
N ILE A 46 -6.86 -6.13 -16.76
CA ILE A 46 -5.92 -7.10 -17.36
C ILE A 46 -5.75 -6.83 -18.85
N ASP A 47 -6.81 -6.53 -19.57
CA ASP A 47 -6.73 -6.25 -21.00
C ASP A 47 -6.04 -4.89 -21.29
N GLU A 48 -6.23 -3.88 -20.43
CA GLU A 48 -5.47 -2.63 -20.50
C GLU A 48 -3.98 -2.87 -20.22
N ILE A 49 -3.63 -3.70 -19.24
CA ILE A 49 -2.23 -4.12 -19.00
C ILE A 49 -1.65 -4.78 -20.26
N LYS A 50 -2.36 -5.72 -20.87
CA LYS A 50 -1.91 -6.39 -22.10
C LYS A 50 -1.71 -5.42 -23.27
N LYS A 51 -2.58 -4.41 -23.41
CA LYS A 51 -2.40 -3.34 -24.42
C LYS A 51 -1.10 -2.57 -24.16
N CYS A 52 -0.81 -2.19 -22.92
CA CYS A 52 0.45 -1.53 -22.57
C CYS A 52 1.66 -2.42 -22.90
N LEU A 53 1.59 -3.72 -22.56
CA LEU A 53 2.66 -4.70 -22.88
C LEU A 53 2.88 -4.81 -24.40
N ALA A 54 1.81 -4.87 -25.19
CA ALA A 54 1.92 -4.93 -26.67
C ALA A 54 2.51 -3.63 -27.27
N ILE A 55 2.27 -2.47 -26.65
CA ILE A 55 2.92 -1.22 -27.07
C ILE A 55 4.42 -1.27 -26.72
N LEU A 56 4.77 -1.73 -25.54
CA LEU A 56 6.17 -1.88 -25.13
C LEU A 56 6.93 -2.87 -26.01
N GLU A 57 6.32 -4.00 -26.37
CA GLU A 57 6.94 -5.01 -27.26
C GLU A 57 7.23 -4.48 -28.66
N LYS A 58 6.41 -3.55 -29.15
CA LYS A 58 6.68 -2.86 -30.42
C LYS A 58 7.80 -1.82 -30.34
N SER A 59 8.02 -1.28 -29.14
CA SER A 59 8.97 -0.17 -28.92
C SER A 59 10.34 -0.66 -28.44
N TYR A 60 10.40 -1.84 -27.83
CA TYR A 60 11.59 -2.39 -27.20
C TYR A 60 11.81 -3.85 -27.57
N ASP A 61 13.07 -4.26 -27.62
CA ASP A 61 13.44 -5.66 -27.88
C ASP A 61 13.18 -6.53 -26.63
N PHE A 62 12.04 -7.21 -26.60
CA PHE A 62 11.66 -8.10 -25.51
C PHE A 62 12.58 -9.32 -25.37
N THR A 63 13.46 -9.63 -26.34
CA THR A 63 14.45 -10.70 -26.13
C THR A 63 15.40 -10.36 -24.97
N GLN A 64 15.64 -9.08 -24.71
CA GLN A 64 16.47 -8.57 -23.63
C GLN A 64 15.72 -8.41 -22.30
N LEU A 65 14.37 -8.49 -22.29
CA LEU A 65 13.55 -8.43 -21.09
C LEU A 65 13.80 -9.65 -20.23
N LYS A 66 14.25 -9.45 -18.99
CA LYS A 66 14.61 -10.53 -18.04
C LYS A 66 13.38 -11.11 -17.34
N SER A 67 12.54 -10.25 -16.80
CA SER A 67 11.33 -10.68 -16.09
C SER A 67 10.33 -9.53 -15.94
N ILE A 68 9.14 -9.91 -15.51
CA ILE A 68 8.03 -9.02 -15.15
C ILE A 68 7.72 -9.22 -13.67
N GLY A 69 7.70 -8.14 -12.90
CA GLY A 69 7.24 -8.12 -11.51
C GLY A 69 5.88 -7.46 -11.40
N ILE A 70 4.97 -8.08 -10.65
CA ILE A 70 3.63 -7.56 -10.37
C ILE A 70 3.56 -7.19 -8.88
N SER A 71 3.13 -5.97 -8.58
CA SER A 71 2.77 -5.48 -7.27
C SER A 71 1.25 -5.42 -7.18
N CYS A 72 0.66 -5.97 -6.12
CA CYS A 72 -0.78 -5.92 -5.90
C CYS A 72 -1.08 -5.98 -4.41
N GLY A 73 -2.13 -5.29 -3.96
CA GLY A 73 -2.63 -5.43 -2.59
C GLY A 73 -3.08 -6.87 -2.30
N GLY A 74 -2.89 -7.32 -1.06
CA GLY A 74 -3.32 -8.65 -0.62
C GLY A 74 -4.83 -8.75 -0.31
N PRO A 75 -5.34 -9.99 -0.11
CA PRO A 75 -4.59 -11.25 -0.11
C PRO A 75 -4.23 -11.76 -1.50
N LEU A 76 -3.09 -12.43 -1.59
CA LEU A 76 -2.59 -13.10 -2.79
C LEU A 76 -1.74 -14.33 -2.39
N ASN A 77 -1.41 -15.18 -3.37
CA ASN A 77 -0.46 -16.28 -3.20
C ASN A 77 0.69 -16.06 -4.19
N SER A 78 1.87 -15.70 -3.66
CA SER A 78 3.03 -15.36 -4.49
C SER A 78 3.67 -16.60 -5.16
N GLU A 79 3.53 -17.79 -4.59
CA GLU A 79 4.06 -19.04 -5.15
C GLU A 79 3.23 -19.50 -6.36
N THR A 80 1.90 -19.46 -6.25
CA THR A 80 1.00 -19.86 -7.34
C THR A 80 0.67 -18.74 -8.31
N GLY A 81 0.97 -17.49 -7.95
CA GLY A 81 0.74 -16.32 -8.80
C GLY A 81 -0.72 -15.87 -8.89
N ILE A 82 -1.51 -16.13 -7.83
CA ILE A 82 -2.96 -15.91 -7.80
C ILE A 82 -3.29 -14.73 -6.87
N ILE A 83 -4.15 -13.82 -7.34
CA ILE A 83 -4.76 -12.77 -6.51
C ILE A 83 -6.03 -13.35 -5.88
N LEU A 84 -6.19 -13.19 -4.54
CA LEU A 84 -7.22 -13.82 -3.71
C LEU A 84 -8.16 -12.78 -3.09
N SER A 85 -9.07 -12.21 -3.87
CA SER A 85 -10.13 -11.29 -3.37
C SER A 85 -9.66 -10.10 -2.52
N PRO A 86 -8.73 -9.25 -2.99
CA PRO A 86 -8.32 -8.06 -2.26
C PRO A 86 -9.52 -7.11 -2.01
N PRO A 87 -9.68 -6.53 -0.81
CA PRO A 87 -10.82 -5.67 -0.49
C PRO A 87 -10.96 -4.45 -1.40
N ASN A 88 -9.85 -3.93 -1.91
CA ASN A 88 -9.79 -2.80 -2.83
C ASN A 88 -9.94 -3.16 -4.31
N LEU A 89 -10.08 -4.45 -4.62
CA LEU A 89 -10.25 -5.00 -5.97
C LEU A 89 -11.46 -5.94 -6.03
N PRO A 90 -12.69 -5.43 -5.97
CA PRO A 90 -13.90 -6.24 -6.02
C PRO A 90 -13.95 -7.12 -7.28
N GLY A 91 -14.30 -8.41 -7.10
CA GLY A 91 -14.40 -9.38 -8.19
C GLY A 91 -13.08 -9.97 -8.67
N TRP A 92 -11.96 -9.65 -8.00
CA TRP A 92 -10.65 -10.27 -8.30
C TRP A 92 -10.49 -11.57 -7.51
N ASP A 93 -11.44 -12.48 -7.68
CA ASP A 93 -11.49 -13.76 -6.96
C ASP A 93 -10.70 -14.81 -7.74
N ASP A 94 -9.65 -15.36 -7.12
CA ASP A 94 -8.80 -16.44 -7.67
C ASP A 94 -8.25 -16.14 -9.09
N ILE A 95 -7.78 -14.90 -9.32
CA ILE A 95 -7.25 -14.47 -10.62
C ILE A 95 -5.81 -14.96 -10.80
N PRO A 96 -5.51 -15.89 -11.74
CA PRO A 96 -4.15 -16.40 -11.98
C PRO A 96 -3.33 -15.41 -12.82
N ILE A 97 -3.07 -14.22 -12.24
CA ILE A 97 -2.50 -13.09 -12.98
C ILE A 97 -1.11 -13.37 -13.53
N VAL A 98 -0.27 -14.12 -12.80
CA VAL A 98 1.07 -14.49 -13.25
C VAL A 98 1.00 -15.32 -14.52
N ASP A 99 0.14 -16.32 -14.55
CA ASP A 99 -0.05 -17.18 -15.74
C ASP A 99 -0.61 -16.39 -16.93
N ILE A 100 -1.54 -15.47 -16.67
CA ILE A 100 -2.13 -14.64 -17.72
C ILE A 100 -1.05 -13.76 -18.37
N ILE A 101 -0.22 -13.09 -17.59
CA ILE A 101 0.84 -12.21 -18.09
C ILE A 101 1.98 -13.02 -18.72
N LYS A 102 2.37 -14.13 -18.11
CA LYS A 102 3.37 -15.04 -18.64
C LYS A 102 2.98 -15.61 -20.01
N LYS A 103 1.72 -16.01 -20.18
CA LYS A 103 1.20 -16.47 -21.48
C LYS A 103 1.19 -15.37 -22.54
N ALA A 104 0.88 -14.12 -22.14
CA ALA A 104 0.84 -12.98 -23.07
C ALA A 104 2.23 -12.54 -23.55
N THR A 105 3.28 -12.71 -22.74
CA THR A 105 4.62 -12.16 -23.02
C THR A 105 5.70 -13.21 -23.23
N ASN A 106 5.42 -14.47 -22.86
CA ASN A 106 6.42 -15.56 -22.79
C ASN A 106 7.65 -15.21 -21.93
N LYS A 107 7.46 -14.39 -20.86
CA LYS A 107 8.53 -13.97 -19.95
C LYS A 107 8.29 -14.50 -18.52
N PRO A 108 9.38 -14.75 -17.75
CA PRO A 108 9.27 -15.04 -16.33
C PRO A 108 8.50 -13.92 -15.64
N THR A 109 7.45 -14.28 -14.93
CA THR A 109 6.55 -13.32 -14.27
C THR A 109 6.36 -13.74 -12.81
N PHE A 110 6.38 -12.76 -11.91
CA PHE A 110 6.29 -12.94 -10.47
C PHE A 110 5.32 -11.92 -9.89
N ILE A 111 4.68 -12.25 -8.77
CA ILE A 111 3.82 -11.33 -8.03
C ILE A 111 4.28 -11.22 -6.59
N GLN A 112 4.08 -10.04 -6.00
CA GLN A 112 4.27 -9.82 -4.58
C GLN A 112 3.27 -8.78 -4.07
N ASN A 113 2.99 -8.85 -2.75
CA ASN A 113 2.21 -7.83 -2.05
C ASN A 113 2.88 -6.46 -2.22
N ASP A 114 2.08 -5.40 -2.28
CA ASP A 114 2.53 -4.01 -2.50
C ASP A 114 3.51 -3.52 -1.43
N ALA A 115 3.23 -3.75 -0.14
CA ALA A 115 4.14 -3.38 0.95
C ALA A 115 5.46 -4.17 0.87
N ASN A 116 5.41 -5.46 0.55
CA ASN A 116 6.57 -6.30 0.34
C ASN A 116 7.40 -5.84 -0.88
N SER A 117 6.75 -5.45 -1.96
CA SER A 117 7.40 -4.90 -3.16
C SER A 117 8.14 -3.60 -2.84
N CYS A 118 7.51 -2.70 -2.06
CA CYS A 118 8.13 -1.47 -1.57
C CYS A 118 9.32 -1.76 -0.63
N ALA A 119 9.18 -2.74 0.29
CA ALA A 119 10.29 -3.14 1.16
C ALA A 119 11.49 -3.66 0.38
N LEU A 120 11.26 -4.48 -0.66
CA LEU A 120 12.31 -4.94 -1.57
C LEU A 120 12.98 -3.78 -2.32
N ALA A 121 12.20 -2.81 -2.80
CA ALA A 121 12.71 -1.63 -3.50
C ALA A 121 13.58 -0.77 -2.58
N GLU A 122 13.11 -0.46 -1.37
CA GLU A 122 13.86 0.30 -0.37
C GLU A 122 15.12 -0.42 0.10
N TRP A 123 15.04 -1.73 0.28
CA TRP A 123 16.20 -2.53 0.67
C TRP A 123 17.27 -2.60 -0.42
N ARG A 124 16.87 -2.73 -1.68
CA ARG A 124 17.81 -2.86 -2.81
C ARG A 124 18.37 -1.53 -3.28
N PHE A 125 17.54 -0.49 -3.30
CA PHE A 125 17.83 0.76 -3.99
C PHE A 125 17.68 2.01 -3.12
N GLY A 126 16.95 1.95 -2.00
CA GLY A 126 16.61 3.06 -1.13
C GLY A 126 17.36 3.07 0.20
N ALA A 127 16.66 3.51 1.24
CA ALA A 127 17.20 3.72 2.59
C ALA A 127 17.65 2.43 3.30
N GLY A 128 17.13 1.26 2.87
CA GLY A 128 17.48 -0.05 3.43
C GLY A 128 18.76 -0.67 2.88
N ARG A 129 19.49 0.01 1.98
CA ARG A 129 20.70 -0.54 1.38
C ARG A 129 21.78 -0.85 2.41
N GLY A 130 22.32 -2.07 2.31
CA GLY A 130 23.42 -2.53 3.20
C GLY A 130 22.95 -3.12 4.53
N TYR A 131 21.69 -3.00 4.88
CA TYR A 131 21.13 -3.61 6.09
C TYR A 131 20.59 -5.01 5.79
N LYS A 132 20.71 -5.92 6.76
CA LYS A 132 20.14 -7.27 6.68
C LYS A 132 18.69 -7.34 7.14
N ASN A 133 18.31 -6.44 8.05
CA ASN A 133 16.96 -6.37 8.59
C ASN A 133 16.39 -4.98 8.31
N VAL A 134 15.27 -4.94 7.61
CA VAL A 134 14.58 -3.71 7.22
C VAL A 134 13.08 -3.93 7.37
N VAL A 135 12.42 -2.98 8.01
CA VAL A 135 10.95 -2.92 8.04
C VAL A 135 10.53 -1.68 7.26
N PHE A 136 9.80 -1.89 6.19
CA PHE A 136 9.11 -0.83 5.46
C PHE A 136 7.69 -0.72 6.00
N LEU A 137 7.25 0.49 6.34
CA LEU A 137 5.87 0.75 6.75
C LEU A 137 5.16 1.56 5.66
N THR A 138 4.01 1.09 5.21
CA THR A 138 3.14 1.84 4.32
C THR A 138 2.05 2.53 5.11
N PHE A 139 1.92 3.85 4.91
CA PHE A 139 0.87 4.69 5.49
C PHE A 139 0.03 5.26 4.35
N GLY A 140 -1.15 4.68 4.15
CA GLY A 140 -2.12 5.12 3.16
C GLY A 140 -3.52 5.15 3.77
N THR A 141 -4.52 4.65 3.07
CA THR A 141 -5.86 4.38 3.62
C THR A 141 -5.78 3.43 4.79
N GLY A 142 -4.95 2.38 4.68
CA GLY A 142 -4.59 1.44 5.73
C GLY A 142 -3.13 1.61 6.20
N LEU A 143 -2.66 0.64 6.99
CA LEU A 143 -1.30 0.54 7.49
C LEU A 143 -0.83 -0.91 7.40
N GLY A 144 0.26 -1.14 6.69
CA GLY A 144 0.91 -2.44 6.54
C GLY A 144 2.43 -2.34 6.62
N ALA A 145 3.12 -3.46 6.52
CA ALA A 145 4.58 -3.51 6.45
C ALA A 145 5.07 -4.54 5.45
N GLY A 146 6.27 -4.31 4.93
CA GLY A 146 7.08 -5.33 4.28
C GLY A 146 8.34 -5.58 5.09
N LEU A 147 8.71 -6.84 5.24
CA LEU A 147 9.77 -7.27 6.15
C LEU A 147 10.93 -7.89 5.36
N ILE A 148 12.12 -7.34 5.55
CA ILE A 148 13.36 -7.99 5.15
C ILE A 148 14.05 -8.47 6.42
N LEU A 149 14.25 -9.79 6.55
CA LEU A 149 14.90 -10.42 7.69
C LEU A 149 16.07 -11.27 7.18
N ASP A 150 17.24 -11.10 7.80
CA ASP A 150 18.49 -11.79 7.40
C ASP A 150 18.81 -11.66 5.89
N GLY A 151 18.49 -10.51 5.30
CA GLY A 151 18.72 -10.25 3.87
C GLY A 151 17.78 -10.99 2.93
N LYS A 152 16.59 -11.35 3.41
CA LYS A 152 15.54 -12.00 2.62
C LYS A 152 14.18 -11.38 2.93
N LEU A 153 13.32 -11.31 1.90
CA LEU A 153 11.92 -10.97 2.11
C LEU A 153 11.27 -12.05 2.98
N TYR A 154 10.61 -11.62 4.04
CA TYR A 154 9.80 -12.47 4.88
C TYR A 154 8.32 -12.22 4.63
N ALA A 155 7.70 -13.06 3.83
CA ALA A 155 6.28 -12.98 3.49
C ALA A 155 5.39 -13.83 4.42
N GLY A 156 5.98 -14.66 5.30
CA GLY A 156 5.25 -15.59 6.15
C GLY A 156 4.81 -16.85 5.40
N THR A 157 4.02 -17.68 6.09
CA THR A 157 3.58 -18.98 5.55
C THR A 157 2.56 -18.84 4.41
N ASN A 158 1.80 -17.75 4.38
CA ASN A 158 0.68 -17.54 3.47
C ASN A 158 0.63 -16.11 2.91
N ASP A 159 1.78 -15.49 2.72
CA ASP A 159 1.96 -14.12 2.22
C ASP A 159 1.31 -13.02 3.10
N ASN A 160 0.95 -13.33 4.35
CA ASN A 160 0.31 -12.36 5.27
C ASN A 160 1.26 -11.82 6.35
N ALA A 161 2.57 -12.05 6.27
CA ALA A 161 3.51 -11.38 7.16
C ALA A 161 3.53 -9.88 6.84
N GLY A 162 3.74 -9.07 7.89
CA GLY A 162 3.74 -7.61 7.75
C GLY A 162 2.39 -6.93 7.98
N GLU A 163 1.35 -7.68 8.38
CA GLU A 163 0.04 -7.13 8.78
C GLU A 163 0.10 -6.42 10.15
N VAL A 164 1.11 -5.56 10.33
CA VAL A 164 1.38 -4.84 11.58
C VAL A 164 0.26 -3.87 11.96
N GLY A 165 -0.52 -3.40 10.99
CA GLY A 165 -1.69 -2.58 11.22
C GLY A 165 -2.74 -3.24 12.15
N HIS A 166 -2.73 -4.57 12.22
CA HIS A 166 -3.62 -5.36 13.06
C HIS A 166 -3.14 -5.49 14.52
N ILE A 167 -1.94 -5.02 14.86
CA ILE A 167 -1.48 -4.98 16.26
C ILE A 167 -2.45 -4.14 17.09
N ARG A 168 -2.95 -4.70 18.18
CA ARG A 168 -3.83 -3.97 19.08
C ARG A 168 -3.01 -3.14 20.06
N LEU A 169 -3.09 -1.81 19.93
CA LEU A 169 -2.38 -0.86 20.80
C LEU A 169 -3.22 -0.42 22.02
N ASN A 170 -4.54 -0.64 21.96
CA ASN A 170 -5.44 -0.32 23.05
C ASN A 170 -6.68 -1.24 23.01
N SER A 171 -7.37 -1.42 24.15
CA SER A 171 -8.60 -2.22 24.21
C SER A 171 -9.74 -1.59 23.40
N ASN A 172 -9.82 -0.26 23.41
CA ASN A 172 -10.83 0.54 22.73
C ASN A 172 -10.15 1.65 21.91
N GLY A 173 -10.87 2.21 20.93
CA GLY A 173 -10.38 3.31 20.13
C GLY A 173 -10.77 3.19 18.66
N PRO A 174 -10.21 4.02 17.79
CA PRO A 174 -10.52 3.99 16.37
C PRO A 174 -10.22 2.61 15.77
N SER A 175 -11.10 2.17 14.86
CA SER A 175 -10.99 0.84 14.26
C SER A 175 -10.29 0.92 12.91
N GLY A 176 -9.29 0.05 12.70
CA GLY A 176 -8.73 -0.29 11.41
C GLY A 176 -9.02 -1.76 11.13
N PHE A 177 -9.41 -2.09 9.89
CA PHE A 177 -9.77 -3.44 9.46
C PHE A 177 -10.73 -4.16 10.45
N ASN A 178 -11.79 -3.46 10.89
CA ASN A 178 -12.77 -3.93 11.89
C ASN A 178 -12.19 -4.29 13.28
N LYS A 179 -10.94 -3.88 13.56
CA LYS A 179 -10.31 -4.11 14.86
C LYS A 179 -10.18 -2.79 15.63
N SER A 180 -10.96 -2.66 16.71
CA SER A 180 -10.92 -1.49 17.60
C SER A 180 -9.56 -1.38 18.30
N GLY A 181 -9.03 -0.15 18.40
CA GLY A 181 -7.75 0.14 19.06
C GLY A 181 -6.54 -0.41 18.35
N SER A 182 -6.64 -0.71 17.06
CA SER A 182 -5.54 -1.24 16.25
C SER A 182 -4.52 -0.17 15.86
N PHE A 183 -3.32 -0.58 15.49
CA PHE A 183 -2.28 0.31 15.01
C PHE A 183 -2.73 1.07 13.76
N GLU A 184 -3.36 0.39 12.81
CA GLU A 184 -3.98 1.01 11.64
C GLU A 184 -5.06 2.02 12.04
N GLY A 185 -5.93 1.64 13.01
CA GLY A 185 -7.00 2.51 13.49
C GLY A 185 -6.49 3.84 14.07
N TYR A 186 -5.29 3.86 14.64
CA TYR A 186 -4.69 5.07 15.17
C TYR A 186 -3.79 5.82 14.16
N CYS A 187 -3.11 5.12 13.26
CA CYS A 187 -1.98 5.71 12.53
C CYS A 187 -2.17 5.76 11.01
N SER A 188 -3.16 5.07 10.43
CA SER A 188 -3.45 5.20 9.01
C SER A 188 -4.14 6.52 8.68
N GLY A 189 -4.18 6.89 7.41
CA GLY A 189 -4.90 8.08 6.97
C GLY A 189 -6.37 8.05 7.36
N SER A 190 -7.06 6.92 7.19
CA SER A 190 -8.44 6.77 7.65
C SER A 190 -8.55 6.76 9.19
N GLY A 191 -7.54 6.23 9.88
CA GLY A 191 -7.48 6.18 11.34
C GLY A 191 -7.38 7.55 11.98
N ILE A 192 -6.51 8.43 11.45
CA ILE A 192 -6.37 9.81 11.92
C ILE A 192 -7.69 10.57 11.78
N ALA A 193 -8.41 10.43 10.67
CA ALA A 193 -9.74 11.02 10.51
C ALA A 193 -10.72 10.51 11.57
N LYS A 194 -10.70 9.21 11.89
CA LYS A 194 -11.54 8.61 12.95
C LYS A 194 -11.20 9.14 14.35
N ILE A 195 -9.93 9.37 14.66
CA ILE A 195 -9.55 10.04 15.94
C ILE A 195 -10.25 11.41 16.00
N ALA A 196 -10.16 12.20 14.94
CA ALA A 196 -10.77 13.51 14.90
C ALA A 196 -12.29 13.45 15.02
N GLN A 197 -12.96 12.49 14.36
CA GLN A 197 -14.40 12.28 14.47
C GLN A 197 -14.80 11.96 15.92
N ILE A 198 -14.12 11.04 16.58
CA ILE A 198 -14.37 10.68 17.99
C ILE A 198 -14.20 11.90 18.91
N ARG A 199 -13.10 12.66 18.73
CA ARG A 199 -12.84 13.88 19.52
C ARG A 199 -13.90 14.96 19.29
N ALA A 200 -14.29 15.17 18.03
CA ALA A 200 -15.34 16.14 17.70
C ALA A 200 -16.68 15.75 18.32
N GLU A 201 -17.07 14.49 18.23
CA GLU A 201 -18.31 13.99 18.86
C GLU A 201 -18.29 14.16 20.38
N GLU A 202 -17.18 13.82 21.06
CA GLU A 202 -17.01 14.03 22.51
C GLU A 202 -17.20 15.52 22.88
N LYS A 203 -16.63 16.43 22.11
CA LYS A 203 -16.73 17.88 22.34
C LYS A 203 -18.13 18.42 22.09
N LEU A 204 -18.77 18.03 20.99
CA LEU A 204 -20.13 18.41 20.65
C LEU A 204 -21.12 17.93 21.72
N ASN A 205 -20.95 16.74 22.30
CA ASN A 205 -21.78 16.20 23.36
C ASN A 205 -21.78 17.05 24.64
N ILE A 206 -20.74 17.86 24.87
CA ILE A 206 -20.64 18.82 25.98
C ILE A 206 -20.84 20.28 25.54
N GLY A 207 -21.37 20.49 24.33
CA GLY A 207 -21.66 21.84 23.79
C GLY A 207 -20.42 22.62 23.33
N GLN A 208 -19.29 21.97 23.15
CA GLN A 208 -18.04 22.58 22.63
C GLN A 208 -17.87 22.24 21.14
N LYS A 209 -17.20 23.14 20.43
CA LYS A 209 -16.85 22.98 19.00
C LYS A 209 -15.33 22.87 18.87
N LEU A 210 -14.88 22.24 17.79
CA LEU A 210 -13.48 22.21 17.40
C LEU A 210 -13.29 22.97 16.09
N SER A 211 -12.11 23.46 15.84
CA SER A 211 -11.76 24.27 14.64
C SER A 211 -12.07 23.56 13.32
N TYR A 212 -12.05 22.23 13.31
CA TYR A 212 -12.30 21.38 12.14
C TYR A 212 -13.69 20.77 12.10
N CYS A 213 -14.56 20.99 13.12
CA CYS A 213 -15.92 20.45 13.20
C CYS A 213 -16.78 21.26 14.17
N GLU A 214 -17.83 21.89 13.67
CA GLU A 214 -18.75 22.72 14.45
C GLU A 214 -20.10 22.08 14.70
N SER A 215 -20.45 21.00 13.99
CA SER A 215 -21.75 20.33 14.08
C SER A 215 -21.65 18.84 13.82
N TYR A 216 -22.66 18.09 14.24
CA TYR A 216 -22.74 16.64 13.98
C TYR A 216 -22.80 16.28 12.49
N ASP A 217 -23.34 17.15 11.65
CA ASP A 217 -23.46 16.93 10.20
C ASP A 217 -22.08 16.93 9.51
N GLU A 218 -21.08 17.58 10.12
CA GLU A 218 -19.72 17.69 9.58
C GLU A 218 -18.85 16.48 9.94
N LEU A 219 -19.22 15.68 10.96
CA LEU A 219 -18.40 14.59 11.47
C LEU A 219 -17.88 13.64 10.38
N GLN A 220 -18.77 13.19 9.50
CA GLN A 220 -18.43 12.25 8.44
C GLN A 220 -17.59 12.87 7.32
N GLY A 221 -17.56 14.20 7.23
CA GLY A 221 -16.78 14.96 6.24
C GLY A 221 -15.34 15.21 6.65
N ILE A 222 -14.94 14.89 7.90
CA ILE A 222 -13.59 15.12 8.40
C ILE A 222 -12.58 14.23 7.66
N THR A 223 -11.56 14.87 7.08
CA THR A 223 -10.50 14.18 6.35
C THR A 223 -9.13 14.48 6.94
N THR A 224 -8.22 13.52 6.88
CA THR A 224 -6.83 13.69 7.31
C THR A 224 -6.10 14.80 6.53
N LEU A 225 -6.46 15.00 5.26
CA LEU A 225 -5.91 16.11 4.46
C LEU A 225 -6.30 17.47 5.02
N GLN A 226 -7.57 17.65 5.43
CA GLN A 226 -8.04 18.86 6.10
C GLN A 226 -7.28 19.10 7.40
N LEU A 227 -7.21 18.08 8.26
CA LEU A 227 -6.49 18.13 9.53
C LEU A 227 -5.01 18.49 9.35
N SER A 228 -4.35 17.90 8.34
CA SER A 228 -2.96 18.19 8.04
C SER A 228 -2.73 19.64 7.66
N LYS A 229 -3.64 20.24 6.88
CA LYS A 229 -3.55 21.67 6.52
C LYS A 229 -3.70 22.58 7.74
N LEU A 230 -4.65 22.26 8.62
CA LEU A 230 -4.88 23.02 9.86
C LEU A 230 -3.69 22.88 10.83
N ALA A 231 -3.20 21.66 11.04
CA ALA A 231 -2.05 21.41 11.90
C ALA A 231 -0.78 22.14 11.40
N ASN A 232 -0.53 22.15 10.09
CA ASN A 232 0.57 22.90 9.49
C ASN A 232 0.40 24.44 9.64
N ALA A 233 -0.83 24.93 9.81
CA ALA A 233 -1.12 26.30 10.13
C ALA A 233 -1.03 26.62 11.64
N GLY A 234 -0.70 25.63 12.49
CA GLY A 234 -0.57 25.80 13.94
C GLY A 234 -1.87 25.64 14.72
N ASP A 235 -2.92 25.07 14.11
CA ASP A 235 -4.21 24.84 14.76
C ASP A 235 -4.07 23.81 15.89
N ALA A 236 -4.45 24.19 17.12
CA ALA A 236 -4.25 23.39 18.31
C ALA A 236 -5.12 22.12 18.34
N ASP A 237 -6.36 22.20 17.85
CA ASP A 237 -7.28 21.07 17.83
C ASP A 237 -6.80 19.99 16.84
N ALA A 238 -6.34 20.41 15.66
CA ALA A 238 -5.78 19.51 14.67
C ALA A 238 -4.44 18.90 15.13
N LEU A 239 -3.58 19.69 15.79
CA LEU A 239 -2.32 19.22 16.36
C LEU A 239 -2.55 18.14 17.43
N GLU A 240 -3.56 18.28 18.30
CA GLU A 240 -3.91 17.25 19.30
C GLU A 240 -4.23 15.90 18.65
N VAL A 241 -4.93 15.89 17.50
CA VAL A 241 -5.23 14.65 16.75
C VAL A 241 -3.95 13.96 16.30
N PHE A 242 -3.01 14.71 15.72
CA PHE A 242 -1.72 14.15 15.29
C PHE A 242 -0.85 13.73 16.48
N GLU A 243 -0.91 14.42 17.61
CA GLU A 243 -0.18 14.02 18.83
C GLU A 243 -0.66 12.66 19.36
N ILE A 244 -1.99 12.42 19.36
CA ILE A 244 -2.55 11.12 19.73
C ILE A 244 -2.03 10.03 18.79
N SER A 245 -2.10 10.27 17.48
CA SER A 245 -1.59 9.33 16.47
C SER A 245 -0.09 9.08 16.63
N ALA A 246 0.72 10.13 16.83
CA ALA A 246 2.18 10.02 16.99
C ALA A 246 2.58 9.21 18.23
N LYS A 247 1.89 9.40 19.37
CA LYS A 247 2.11 8.57 20.57
C LYS A 247 1.83 7.10 20.29
N LYS A 248 0.76 6.80 19.57
CA LYS A 248 0.42 5.42 19.20
C LYS A 248 1.39 4.84 18.15
N LEU A 249 1.89 5.68 17.23
CA LEU A 249 2.95 5.30 16.33
C LEU A 249 4.20 4.86 17.11
N GLY A 250 4.62 5.63 18.11
CA GLY A 250 5.75 5.27 18.97
C GLY A 250 5.56 3.90 19.65
N TYR A 251 4.36 3.61 20.19
CA TYR A 251 4.06 2.28 20.76
C TYR A 251 4.10 1.17 19.71
N GLY A 252 3.51 1.39 18.53
CA GLY A 252 3.54 0.40 17.45
C GLY A 252 4.97 0.10 16.97
N LEU A 253 5.80 1.14 16.85
CA LEU A 253 7.20 0.99 16.49
C LEU A 253 8.00 0.22 17.56
N SER A 254 7.77 0.48 18.86
CA SER A 254 8.46 -0.28 19.92
C SER A 254 8.16 -1.77 19.82
N VAL A 255 6.89 -2.15 19.56
CA VAL A 255 6.52 -3.56 19.39
C VAL A 255 7.25 -4.18 18.18
N ILE A 256 7.36 -3.45 17.06
CA ILE A 256 8.03 -3.95 15.85
C ILE A 256 9.55 -4.09 16.07
N ILE A 257 10.15 -3.18 16.83
CA ILE A 257 11.60 -3.20 17.12
C ILE A 257 11.96 -4.36 18.07
N ASP A 258 11.05 -4.71 18.99
CA ASP A 258 11.27 -5.76 19.98
C ASP A 258 11.09 -7.19 19.42
N ILE A 259 10.56 -7.34 18.20
CA ILE A 259 10.36 -8.64 17.52
C ILE A 259 11.50 -8.90 16.53
#